data_9caf5b8c3f789c0d624d4ea092cd4d98
#
_entry.id   9caf5b8c3f789c0d624d4ea092cd4d98
#
_cell.length_a   1.000
_cell.length_b   1.000
_cell.length_c   1.000
_cell.angle_alpha   90.00
_cell.angle_beta   90.00
_cell.angle_gamma   90.00
#
_symmetry.space_group_name_H-M   'P 1'
#
loop_
_entity.id
_entity.type
_entity.pdbx_description
1 polymer ?
#
loop_
_entity_poly.entity_id
_entity_poly.type
_entity_poly.pdbx_seq_one_letter_code
_entity_poly.pdbx_strand_id
1 'polypeptide(L)'
;MITITFSSGNNTKQINIQDGIPARDIIPSLASAYSIADIQSIVAVKINNEICQLSQPLTINANVEPVLINTSEGSTIYRRTLCFVLAAAAHSIFPGKRLVVGHSLGHGYYYIFDGTTSSHKTEISKLKAKMDDLIKQDLPIIQKTVSYKEALENFDRLNLIETKKQFKYICISKVVLNTLEDFSDFYYAPLLAKTGLLNCYDLTVFGDGFLLRFPPTGKSELEPVPESPQLFNI
;
A
#
# COMPACT_ATOMS: atom_id res chain seq x y z
N MET A 1 -29.43 4.27 -10.89
CA MET A 1 -28.79 5.50 -10.34
C MET A 1 -28.77 5.37 -8.84
N ILE A 2 -27.65 5.80 -8.22
CA ILE A 2 -27.46 5.81 -6.75
C ILE A 2 -27.14 7.22 -6.29
N THR A 3 -27.44 7.51 -5.02
CA THR A 3 -27.17 8.81 -4.39
C THR A 3 -25.93 8.71 -3.51
N ILE A 4 -24.93 9.56 -3.77
CA ILE A 4 -23.73 9.69 -2.95
C ILE A 4 -23.85 10.98 -2.12
N THR A 5 -23.66 10.85 -0.84
CA THR A 5 -23.72 11.92 0.14
C THR A 5 -22.30 12.26 0.60
N PHE A 6 -21.97 13.53 0.62
CA PHE A 6 -20.75 14.09 1.20
C PHE A 6 -21.12 14.91 2.42
N SER A 7 -20.63 14.54 3.60
CA SER A 7 -20.95 15.22 4.86
C SER A 7 -19.67 15.86 5.44
N SER A 8 -19.56 17.18 5.38
CA SER A 8 -18.43 17.95 5.91
C SER A 8 -18.92 18.92 6.98
N GLY A 9 -18.75 18.55 8.26
CA GLY A 9 -19.31 19.32 9.38
C GLY A 9 -20.84 19.42 9.27
N ASN A 10 -21.36 20.65 9.26
CA ASN A 10 -22.80 20.90 9.10
C ASN A 10 -23.28 20.96 7.64
N ASN A 11 -22.37 20.82 6.67
CA ASN A 11 -22.70 20.88 5.24
C ASN A 11 -22.85 19.47 4.68
N THR A 12 -23.98 19.24 4.02
CA THR A 12 -24.24 17.99 3.29
C THR A 12 -24.49 18.32 1.84
N LYS A 13 -23.76 17.67 0.94
CA LYS A 13 -23.95 17.75 -0.52
C LYS A 13 -24.28 16.36 -1.05
N GLN A 14 -25.23 16.29 -1.96
CA GLN A 14 -25.61 15.03 -2.60
C GLN A 14 -25.41 15.12 -4.11
N ILE A 15 -25.00 14.01 -4.71
CA ILE A 15 -24.91 13.84 -6.16
C ILE A 15 -25.57 12.50 -6.53
N ASN A 16 -26.21 12.47 -7.68
CA ASN A 16 -26.72 11.24 -8.26
C ASN A 16 -25.75 10.77 -9.35
N ILE A 17 -25.36 9.52 -9.29
CA ILE A 17 -24.40 8.91 -10.20
C ILE A 17 -24.96 7.61 -10.78
N GLN A 18 -24.36 7.16 -11.88
CA GLN A 18 -24.62 5.83 -12.41
C GLN A 18 -24.06 4.78 -11.44
N ASP A 19 -24.80 3.69 -11.24
CA ASP A 19 -24.35 2.52 -10.49
C ASP A 19 -23.10 1.88 -11.14
N GLY A 20 -22.14 1.49 -10.30
CA GLY A 20 -20.92 0.78 -10.73
C GLY A 20 -19.75 1.65 -11.16
N ILE A 21 -19.86 3.00 -11.16
CA ILE A 21 -18.69 3.83 -11.44
C ILE A 21 -17.67 3.73 -10.30
N PRO A 22 -16.36 3.77 -10.60
CA PRO A 22 -15.33 3.73 -9.56
C PRO A 22 -15.30 5.03 -8.75
N ALA A 23 -14.92 4.93 -7.48
CA ALA A 23 -14.85 6.06 -6.55
C ALA A 23 -13.93 7.20 -7.05
N ARG A 24 -12.91 6.89 -7.85
CA ARG A 24 -12.05 7.92 -8.46
C ARG A 24 -12.82 8.91 -9.35
N ASP A 25 -13.92 8.51 -9.95
CA ASP A 25 -14.68 9.36 -10.88
C ASP A 25 -15.48 10.45 -10.16
N ILE A 26 -15.75 10.29 -8.85
CA ILE A 26 -16.40 11.31 -8.02
C ILE A 26 -15.41 12.21 -7.27
N ILE A 27 -14.10 12.00 -7.38
CA ILE A 27 -13.07 12.79 -6.67
C ILE A 27 -13.21 14.30 -6.88
N PRO A 28 -13.49 14.83 -8.09
CA PRO A 28 -13.68 16.27 -8.26
C PRO A 28 -14.84 16.83 -7.43
N SER A 29 -15.95 16.08 -7.38
CA SER A 29 -17.13 16.47 -6.58
C SER A 29 -16.87 16.35 -5.08
N LEU A 30 -16.15 15.32 -4.68
CA LEU A 30 -15.71 15.07 -3.29
C LEU A 30 -14.76 16.19 -2.83
N ALA A 31 -13.73 16.51 -3.61
CA ALA A 31 -12.77 17.57 -3.31
C ALA A 31 -13.47 18.93 -3.15
N SER A 32 -14.41 19.24 -4.05
CA SER A 32 -15.25 20.45 -3.96
C SER A 32 -16.08 20.48 -2.66
N ALA A 33 -16.69 19.36 -2.27
CA ALA A 33 -17.54 19.28 -1.06
C ALA A 33 -16.74 19.47 0.23
N TYR A 34 -15.48 19.03 0.26
CA TYR A 34 -14.57 19.14 1.42
C TYR A 34 -13.56 20.28 1.31
N SER A 35 -13.66 21.13 0.27
CA SER A 35 -12.74 22.25 0.03
C SER A 35 -11.27 21.84 -0.03
N ILE A 36 -11.00 20.68 -0.67
CA ILE A 36 -9.64 20.13 -0.83
C ILE A 36 -9.05 20.74 -2.11
N ALA A 37 -7.98 21.53 -1.96
CA ALA A 37 -7.31 22.19 -3.09
C ALA A 37 -6.46 21.20 -3.91
N ASP A 38 -5.74 20.30 -3.25
CA ASP A 38 -4.93 19.29 -3.91
C ASP A 38 -5.67 17.96 -4.00
N ILE A 39 -6.27 17.71 -5.17
CA ILE A 39 -7.01 16.49 -5.46
C ILE A 39 -6.11 15.24 -5.37
N GLN A 40 -4.82 15.38 -5.68
CA GLN A 40 -3.88 14.26 -5.63
C GLN A 40 -3.56 13.80 -4.21
N SER A 41 -3.84 14.63 -3.22
CA SER A 41 -3.73 14.25 -1.82
C SER A 41 -4.78 13.23 -1.38
N ILE A 42 -5.87 13.05 -2.14
CA ILE A 42 -6.92 12.05 -1.88
C ILE A 42 -6.42 10.69 -2.37
N VAL A 43 -6.06 9.81 -1.47
CA VAL A 43 -5.44 8.49 -1.77
C VAL A 43 -6.39 7.31 -1.63
N ALA A 44 -7.51 7.51 -0.94
CA ALA A 44 -8.57 6.54 -0.76
C ALA A 44 -9.89 7.27 -0.41
N VAL A 45 -10.96 6.53 -0.27
CA VAL A 45 -12.24 7.04 0.23
C VAL A 45 -12.75 6.16 1.38
N LYS A 46 -13.52 6.75 2.30
CA LYS A 46 -14.35 5.99 3.22
C LYS A 46 -15.76 5.91 2.63
N ILE A 47 -16.24 4.71 2.37
CA ILE A 47 -17.60 4.44 1.92
C ILE A 47 -18.34 3.84 3.10
N ASN A 48 -19.30 4.57 3.67
CA ASN A 48 -20.02 4.17 4.89
C ASN A 48 -19.06 3.72 6.03
N ASN A 49 -17.99 4.51 6.29
CA ASN A 49 -16.92 4.27 7.26
C ASN A 49 -15.91 3.16 6.91
N GLU A 50 -16.07 2.44 5.80
CA GLU A 50 -15.09 1.47 5.32
C GLU A 50 -14.08 2.14 4.38
N ILE A 51 -12.78 1.96 4.64
CA ILE A 51 -11.72 2.52 3.80
C ILE A 51 -11.57 1.67 2.54
N CYS A 52 -11.83 2.30 1.39
CA CYS A 52 -11.82 1.67 0.08
C CYS A 52 -10.82 2.34 -0.85
N GLN A 53 -10.27 1.56 -1.78
CA GLN A 53 -9.45 2.09 -2.87
C GLN A 53 -10.28 2.96 -3.81
N LEU A 54 -9.60 3.85 -4.53
CA LEU A 54 -10.21 4.71 -5.55
C LEU A 54 -10.80 3.94 -6.75
N SER A 55 -10.37 2.70 -6.95
CA SER A 55 -10.93 1.78 -7.98
C SER A 55 -12.22 1.09 -7.56
N GLN A 56 -12.62 1.18 -6.28
CA GLN A 56 -13.83 0.54 -5.75
C GLN A 56 -15.08 1.04 -6.49
N PRO A 57 -15.90 0.14 -7.08
CA PRO A 57 -17.17 0.54 -7.70
C PRO A 57 -18.19 0.95 -6.63
N LEU A 58 -18.91 2.03 -6.91
CA LEU A 58 -20.00 2.53 -6.08
C LEU A 58 -21.31 1.90 -6.58
N THR A 59 -21.89 0.99 -5.76
CA THR A 59 -23.06 0.18 -6.18
C THR A 59 -24.30 0.40 -5.31
N ILE A 60 -24.19 1.18 -4.24
CA ILE A 60 -25.28 1.48 -3.30
C ILE A 60 -25.27 2.97 -2.94
N ASN A 61 -26.38 3.46 -2.40
CA ASN A 61 -26.42 4.78 -1.76
C ASN A 61 -25.42 4.78 -0.59
N ALA A 62 -24.54 5.79 -0.54
CA ALA A 62 -23.47 5.80 0.44
C ALA A 62 -23.10 7.21 0.90
N ASN A 63 -22.61 7.30 2.13
CA ASN A 63 -21.81 8.45 2.57
C ASN A 63 -20.37 8.22 2.19
N VAL A 64 -19.75 9.20 1.50
CA VAL A 64 -18.36 9.10 1.04
C VAL A 64 -17.54 10.25 1.58
N GLU A 65 -16.43 9.91 2.23
CA GLU A 65 -15.47 10.84 2.81
C GLU A 65 -14.08 10.64 2.19
N PRO A 66 -13.28 11.70 2.02
CA PRO A 66 -11.93 11.60 1.49
C PRO A 66 -10.96 11.06 2.55
N VAL A 67 -10.01 10.25 2.12
CA VAL A 67 -8.83 9.86 2.91
C VAL A 67 -7.61 10.55 2.29
N LEU A 68 -7.04 11.50 3.04
CA LEU A 68 -5.88 12.27 2.57
C LEU A 68 -4.57 11.58 2.98
N ILE A 69 -3.55 11.71 2.15
CA ILE A 69 -2.24 11.07 2.35
C ILE A 69 -1.57 11.45 3.68
N ASN A 70 -1.81 12.66 4.17
CA ASN A 70 -1.24 13.18 5.41
C ASN A 70 -2.03 12.81 6.68
N THR A 71 -3.16 12.10 6.55
CA THR A 71 -3.90 11.56 7.70
C THR A 71 -3.29 10.26 8.22
N SER A 72 -3.75 9.79 9.36
CA SER A 72 -3.32 8.50 9.93
C SER A 72 -3.61 7.33 8.99
N GLU A 73 -4.81 7.31 8.42
CA GLU A 73 -5.24 6.29 7.45
C GLU A 73 -4.43 6.37 6.16
N GLY A 74 -4.25 7.58 5.60
CA GLY A 74 -3.47 7.79 4.38
C GLY A 74 -2.00 7.41 4.56
N SER A 75 -1.39 7.78 5.69
CA SER A 75 -0.03 7.37 6.05
C SER A 75 0.10 5.84 6.18
N THR A 76 -0.94 5.17 6.68
CA THR A 76 -0.97 3.69 6.77
C THR A 76 -1.07 3.05 5.38
N ILE A 77 -1.88 3.60 4.47
CA ILE A 77 -1.96 3.18 3.06
C ILE A 77 -0.60 3.38 2.37
N TYR A 78 0.03 4.54 2.58
CA TYR A 78 1.35 4.86 2.03
C TYR A 78 2.40 3.81 2.44
N ARG A 79 2.54 3.55 3.76
CA ARG A 79 3.50 2.57 4.29
C ARG A 79 3.25 1.16 3.77
N ARG A 80 1.99 0.74 3.70
CA ARG A 80 1.60 -0.56 3.14
C ARG A 80 1.97 -0.67 1.66
N THR A 81 1.77 0.40 0.90
CA THR A 81 2.15 0.43 -0.51
C THR A 81 3.67 0.39 -0.70
N LEU A 82 4.44 1.06 0.16
CA LEU A 82 5.91 0.92 0.16
C LEU A 82 6.35 -0.53 0.39
N CYS A 83 5.73 -1.24 1.33
CA CYS A 83 6.02 -2.67 1.56
C CYS A 83 5.69 -3.52 0.33
N PHE A 84 4.59 -3.23 -0.36
CA PHE A 84 4.19 -3.93 -1.58
C PHE A 84 5.19 -3.67 -2.72
N VAL A 85 5.59 -2.42 -2.95
CA VAL A 85 6.58 -2.06 -3.98
C VAL A 85 7.96 -2.64 -3.66
N LEU A 86 8.36 -2.67 -2.38
CA LEU A 86 9.58 -3.34 -1.93
C LEU A 86 9.55 -4.85 -2.27
N ALA A 87 8.44 -5.53 -1.99
CA ALA A 87 8.27 -6.95 -2.30
C ALA A 87 8.31 -7.22 -3.81
N ALA A 88 7.65 -6.38 -4.62
CA ALA A 88 7.69 -6.46 -6.08
C ALA A 88 9.11 -6.25 -6.62
N ALA A 89 9.84 -5.24 -6.13
CA ALA A 89 11.22 -4.98 -6.50
C ALA A 89 12.14 -6.14 -6.12
N ALA A 90 12.00 -6.68 -4.91
CA ALA A 90 12.80 -7.82 -4.44
C ALA A 90 12.53 -9.07 -5.29
N HIS A 91 11.27 -9.36 -5.62
CA HIS A 91 10.90 -10.47 -6.50
C HIS A 91 11.54 -10.33 -7.89
N SER A 92 11.52 -9.12 -8.45
CA SER A 92 12.06 -8.83 -9.79
C SER A 92 13.58 -9.04 -9.89
N ILE A 93 14.35 -8.55 -8.90
CA ILE A 93 15.82 -8.54 -8.99
C ILE A 93 16.51 -9.67 -8.23
N PHE A 94 15.81 -10.32 -7.30
CA PHE A 94 16.33 -11.46 -6.53
C PHE A 94 15.36 -12.66 -6.58
N PRO A 95 15.07 -13.20 -7.77
CA PRO A 95 14.18 -14.34 -7.89
C PRO A 95 14.71 -15.51 -7.05
N GLY A 96 13.84 -16.06 -6.22
CA GLY A 96 14.20 -17.17 -5.31
C GLY A 96 14.71 -16.72 -3.91
N LYS A 97 15.04 -15.45 -3.69
CA LYS A 97 15.29 -14.94 -2.33
C LYS A 97 13.96 -14.53 -1.68
N ARG A 98 13.68 -15.06 -0.51
CA ARG A 98 12.51 -14.68 0.26
C ARG A 98 12.81 -13.45 1.13
N LEU A 99 12.03 -12.39 0.95
CA LEU A 99 12.06 -11.22 1.80
C LEU A 99 11.17 -11.46 3.02
N VAL A 100 11.72 -11.27 4.22
CA VAL A 100 11.00 -11.46 5.48
C VAL A 100 10.95 -10.15 6.23
N VAL A 101 9.75 -9.73 6.64
CA VAL A 101 9.55 -8.59 7.53
C VAL A 101 9.73 -9.05 8.97
N GLY A 102 10.54 -8.33 9.71
CA GLY A 102 10.75 -8.53 11.15
C GLY A 102 9.85 -7.58 11.97
N HIS A 103 10.46 -6.75 12.77
CA HIS A 103 9.79 -5.81 13.67
C HIS A 103 9.82 -4.38 13.13
N SER A 104 8.95 -3.52 13.68
CA SER A 104 9.01 -2.08 13.42
C SER A 104 10.05 -1.42 14.31
N LEU A 105 10.78 -0.45 13.75
CA LEU A 105 11.78 0.33 14.46
C LEU A 105 11.60 1.81 14.12
N GLY A 106 11.14 2.59 15.08
CA GLY A 106 10.78 3.99 14.85
C GLY A 106 9.80 4.09 13.66
N HIS A 107 10.13 4.93 12.70
CA HIS A 107 9.38 5.08 11.44
C HIS A 107 10.00 4.23 10.32
N GLY A 108 10.14 2.93 10.58
CA GLY A 108 10.67 1.95 9.62
C GLY A 108 10.26 0.53 9.96
N TYR A 109 10.39 -0.36 8.97
CA TYR A 109 10.24 -1.80 9.12
C TYR A 109 11.55 -2.48 8.82
N TYR A 110 11.95 -3.40 9.69
CA TYR A 110 13.16 -4.21 9.51
C TYR A 110 12.88 -5.39 8.59
N TYR A 111 13.77 -5.58 7.62
CA TYR A 111 13.72 -6.67 6.64
C TYR A 111 15.03 -7.44 6.59
N ILE A 112 14.91 -8.74 6.33
CA ILE A 112 16.02 -9.63 6.01
C ILE A 112 15.67 -10.47 4.78
N PHE A 113 16.68 -10.94 4.07
CA PHE A 113 16.51 -12.04 3.13
C PHE A 113 16.71 -13.37 3.86
N ASP A 114 15.72 -14.27 3.79
CA ASP A 114 15.75 -15.58 4.44
C ASP A 114 16.97 -16.40 4.00
N GLY A 115 17.62 -17.06 4.97
CA GLY A 115 18.82 -17.86 4.72
C GLY A 115 20.10 -17.06 4.48
N THR A 116 20.07 -15.72 4.63
CA THR A 116 21.26 -14.86 4.56
C THR A 116 21.70 -14.42 5.96
N THR A 117 22.99 -14.52 6.25
CA THR A 117 23.58 -14.05 7.51
C THR A 117 23.85 -12.55 7.53
N SER A 118 23.83 -11.89 6.37
CA SER A 118 23.93 -10.44 6.25
C SER A 118 23.43 -9.96 4.87
N SER A 119 22.72 -8.84 4.86
CA SER A 119 22.34 -8.16 3.61
C SER A 119 23.47 -7.26 3.15
N HIS A 120 24.07 -7.56 2.01
CA HIS A 120 25.18 -6.75 1.51
C HIS A 120 24.67 -5.37 1.04
N LYS A 121 25.41 -4.32 1.36
CA LYS A 121 25.13 -2.94 0.94
C LYS A 121 24.82 -2.82 -0.54
N THR A 122 25.50 -3.60 -1.37
CA THR A 122 25.29 -3.65 -2.82
C THR A 122 23.90 -4.18 -3.21
N GLU A 123 23.38 -5.18 -2.49
CA GLU A 123 22.03 -5.73 -2.74
C GLU A 123 20.96 -4.71 -2.39
N ILE A 124 21.12 -4.01 -1.26
CA ILE A 124 20.18 -2.97 -0.82
C ILE A 124 20.20 -1.79 -1.79
N SER A 125 21.36 -1.39 -2.31
CA SER A 125 21.47 -0.34 -3.33
C SER A 125 20.77 -0.72 -4.63
N LYS A 126 20.88 -1.99 -5.08
CA LYS A 126 20.14 -2.49 -6.25
C LYS A 126 18.63 -2.50 -6.00
N LEU A 127 18.21 -2.94 -4.81
CA LEU A 127 16.80 -2.95 -4.42
C LEU A 127 16.21 -1.54 -4.41
N LYS A 128 16.94 -0.57 -3.82
CA LYS A 128 16.54 0.84 -3.83
C LYS A 128 16.43 1.37 -5.26
N ALA A 129 17.41 1.11 -6.10
CA ALA A 129 17.39 1.55 -7.50
C ALA A 129 16.17 1.00 -8.28
N LYS A 130 15.80 -0.28 -8.06
CA LYS A 130 14.59 -0.86 -8.69
C LYS A 130 13.31 -0.23 -8.13
N MET A 131 13.22 0.03 -6.83
CA MET A 131 12.08 0.74 -6.24
C MET A 131 11.96 2.16 -6.81
N ASP A 132 13.08 2.91 -6.88
CA ASP A 132 13.12 4.26 -7.45
C ASP A 132 12.64 4.25 -8.91
N ASP A 133 13.03 3.24 -9.70
CA ASP A 133 12.57 3.05 -11.07
C ASP A 133 11.06 2.80 -11.16
N LEU A 134 10.53 1.87 -10.37
CA LEU A 134 9.08 1.59 -10.31
C LEU A 134 8.26 2.83 -9.91
N ILE A 135 8.77 3.62 -8.98
CA ILE A 135 8.10 4.84 -8.49
C ILE A 135 8.16 5.94 -9.55
N LYS A 136 9.32 6.12 -10.20
CA LYS A 136 9.52 7.12 -11.27
C LYS A 136 8.62 6.86 -12.48
N GLN A 137 8.33 5.61 -12.78
CA GLN A 137 7.43 5.23 -13.87
C GLN A 137 5.94 5.51 -13.56
N ASP A 138 5.59 5.84 -12.31
CA ASP A 138 4.22 6.09 -11.84
C ASP A 138 3.23 4.98 -12.25
N LEU A 139 3.64 3.73 -12.05
CA LEU A 139 2.89 2.56 -12.49
C LEU A 139 1.60 2.37 -11.70
N PRO A 140 0.49 1.97 -12.37
CA PRO A 140 -0.76 1.65 -11.69
C PRO A 140 -0.63 0.36 -10.86
N ILE A 141 -1.19 0.38 -9.66
CA ILE A 141 -1.41 -0.83 -8.84
C ILE A 141 -2.83 -1.30 -9.08
N ILE A 142 -2.96 -2.40 -9.81
CA ILE A 142 -4.24 -2.90 -10.30
C ILE A 142 -4.79 -3.95 -9.34
N GLN A 143 -6.06 -3.81 -8.95
CA GLN A 143 -6.78 -4.86 -8.24
C GLN A 143 -7.38 -5.87 -9.22
N LYS A 144 -7.11 -7.13 -8.99
CA LYS A 144 -7.67 -8.24 -9.76
C LYS A 144 -8.40 -9.19 -8.82
N THR A 145 -9.69 -9.38 -9.07
CA THR A 145 -10.48 -10.40 -8.35
C THR A 145 -10.27 -11.75 -9.02
N VAL A 146 -9.82 -12.72 -8.24
CA VAL A 146 -9.55 -14.10 -8.66
C VAL A 146 -10.29 -15.09 -7.77
N SER A 147 -10.40 -16.34 -8.20
CA SER A 147 -10.88 -17.42 -7.34
C SER A 147 -9.84 -17.76 -6.25
N TYR A 148 -10.29 -18.39 -5.18
CA TYR A 148 -9.38 -18.87 -4.12
C TYR A 148 -8.27 -19.80 -4.68
N LYS A 149 -8.62 -20.68 -5.63
CA LYS A 149 -7.67 -21.57 -6.28
C LYS A 149 -6.60 -20.83 -7.06
N GLU A 150 -7.00 -19.87 -7.90
CA GLU A 150 -6.08 -19.02 -8.67
C GLU A 150 -5.16 -18.19 -7.76
N ALA A 151 -5.67 -17.72 -6.61
CA ALA A 151 -4.84 -17.01 -5.64
C ALA A 151 -3.74 -17.93 -5.08
N LEU A 152 -4.06 -19.18 -4.72
CA LEU A 152 -3.07 -20.14 -4.24
C LEU A 152 -2.02 -20.49 -5.31
N GLU A 153 -2.44 -20.67 -6.56
CA GLU A 153 -1.54 -20.93 -7.71
C GLU A 153 -0.59 -19.73 -7.93
N ASN A 154 -1.12 -18.49 -7.78
CA ASN A 154 -0.30 -17.28 -7.85
C ASN A 154 0.74 -17.22 -6.71
N PHE A 155 0.34 -17.55 -5.48
CA PHE A 155 1.27 -17.56 -4.34
C PHE A 155 2.36 -18.62 -4.49
N ASP A 156 2.04 -19.78 -5.05
CA ASP A 156 3.04 -20.81 -5.37
C ASP A 156 4.02 -20.33 -6.44
N ARG A 157 3.51 -19.76 -7.52
CA ARG A 157 4.34 -19.22 -8.61
C ARG A 157 5.32 -18.13 -8.13
N LEU A 158 4.88 -17.29 -7.21
CA LEU A 158 5.66 -16.18 -6.66
C LEU A 158 6.43 -16.54 -5.38
N ASN A 159 6.37 -17.81 -4.94
CA ASN A 159 7.00 -18.31 -3.70
C ASN A 159 6.56 -17.52 -2.44
N LEU A 160 5.29 -17.09 -2.40
CA LEU A 160 4.69 -16.35 -1.28
C LEU A 160 4.19 -17.32 -0.19
N ILE A 161 5.13 -18.03 0.44
CA ILE A 161 4.84 -19.15 1.37
C ILE A 161 4.01 -18.67 2.57
N GLU A 162 4.35 -17.52 3.15
CA GLU A 162 3.66 -17.02 4.36
C GLU A 162 2.25 -16.52 4.03
N THR A 163 2.07 -15.82 2.91
CA THR A 163 0.73 -15.44 2.42
C THR A 163 -0.13 -16.70 2.20
N LYS A 164 0.42 -17.72 1.55
CA LYS A 164 -0.28 -18.99 1.32
C LYS A 164 -0.67 -19.70 2.63
N LYS A 165 0.22 -19.70 3.65
CA LYS A 165 -0.08 -20.28 4.96
C LYS A 165 -1.25 -19.56 5.65
N GLN A 166 -1.27 -18.24 5.59
CA GLN A 166 -2.36 -17.44 6.17
C GLN A 166 -3.70 -17.74 5.49
N PHE A 167 -3.68 -17.99 4.18
CA PHE A 167 -4.89 -18.29 3.40
C PHE A 167 -5.60 -19.57 3.81
N LYS A 168 -4.93 -20.54 4.45
CA LYS A 168 -5.58 -21.76 4.98
C LYS A 168 -6.67 -21.48 6.01
N TYR A 169 -6.63 -20.30 6.64
CA TYR A 169 -7.58 -19.89 7.68
C TYR A 169 -8.61 -18.88 7.19
N ILE A 170 -8.58 -18.54 5.89
CA ILE A 170 -9.48 -17.55 5.29
C ILE A 170 -10.53 -18.28 4.46
N CYS A 171 -11.79 -18.18 4.88
CA CYS A 171 -12.93 -18.79 4.19
C CYS A 171 -13.58 -17.77 3.24
N ILE A 172 -12.92 -17.45 2.11
CA ILE A 172 -13.46 -16.58 1.08
C ILE A 172 -13.42 -17.26 -0.28
N SER A 173 -14.45 -17.05 -1.10
CA SER A 173 -14.53 -17.62 -2.45
C SER A 173 -13.85 -16.77 -3.51
N LYS A 174 -13.71 -15.47 -3.25
CA LYS A 174 -13.10 -14.48 -4.14
C LYS A 174 -12.01 -13.76 -3.40
N VAL A 175 -10.86 -13.62 -4.04
CA VAL A 175 -9.66 -12.96 -3.49
C VAL A 175 -9.32 -11.77 -4.36
N VAL A 176 -9.10 -10.61 -3.74
CA VAL A 176 -8.61 -9.43 -4.44
C VAL A 176 -7.10 -9.36 -4.30
N LEU A 177 -6.39 -9.56 -5.40
CA LEU A 177 -4.94 -9.40 -5.48
C LEU A 177 -4.59 -8.01 -5.97
N ASN A 178 -3.57 -7.39 -5.36
CA ASN A 178 -2.95 -6.18 -5.88
C ASN A 178 -1.79 -6.59 -6.79
N THR A 179 -1.74 -6.03 -7.99
CA THR A 179 -0.77 -6.39 -9.04
C THR A 179 0.03 -5.18 -9.47
N LEU A 180 1.33 -5.32 -9.51
CA LEU A 180 2.30 -4.36 -10.04
C LEU A 180 3.27 -5.12 -10.96
N GLU A 181 3.28 -4.82 -12.25
CA GLU A 181 3.97 -5.61 -13.26
C GLU A 181 3.60 -7.11 -13.15
N ASP A 182 4.57 -8.00 -12.99
CA ASP A 182 4.38 -9.46 -12.87
C ASP A 182 4.19 -9.94 -11.43
N PHE A 183 4.27 -9.04 -10.46
CA PHE A 183 4.11 -9.34 -9.04
C PHE A 183 2.68 -9.10 -8.59
N SER A 184 2.09 -10.09 -7.89
CA SER A 184 0.74 -9.98 -7.31
C SER A 184 0.72 -10.56 -5.92
N ASP A 185 0.17 -9.81 -4.96
CA ASP A 185 0.02 -10.28 -3.58
C ASP A 185 -1.30 -9.80 -2.97
N PHE A 186 -1.67 -10.45 -1.87
CA PHE A 186 -2.89 -10.15 -1.12
C PHE A 186 -2.63 -9.16 0.00
N TYR A 187 -3.52 -8.16 0.10
CA TYR A 187 -3.53 -7.20 1.21
C TYR A 187 -4.96 -7.01 1.71
N TYR A 188 -5.16 -7.09 3.03
CA TYR A 188 -6.48 -6.92 3.68
C TYR A 188 -7.06 -5.52 3.57
N ALA A 189 -6.26 -4.53 3.25
CA ALA A 189 -6.68 -3.14 3.22
C ALA A 189 -6.05 -2.43 2.02
N PRO A 190 -6.60 -1.28 1.60
CA PRO A 190 -6.21 -0.62 0.36
C PRO A 190 -4.74 -0.23 0.29
N LEU A 191 -4.23 -0.22 -0.95
CA LEU A 191 -2.97 0.37 -1.36
C LEU A 191 -3.25 1.68 -2.12
N LEU A 192 -2.20 2.48 -2.37
CA LEU A 192 -2.27 3.59 -3.32
C LEU A 192 -2.64 3.05 -4.72
N ALA A 193 -3.34 3.86 -5.49
CA ALA A 193 -3.73 3.47 -6.85
C ALA A 193 -2.54 3.38 -7.82
N LYS A 194 -1.41 4.03 -7.50
CA LYS A 194 -0.21 4.09 -8.33
C LYS A 194 1.04 4.37 -7.49
N THR A 195 2.21 4.09 -8.06
CA THR A 195 3.49 4.15 -7.35
C THR A 195 4.06 5.56 -7.19
N GLY A 196 3.72 6.51 -8.06
CA GLY A 196 4.35 7.83 -8.12
C GLY A 196 4.14 8.73 -6.90
N LEU A 197 3.22 8.39 -6.01
CA LEU A 197 3.03 9.10 -4.74
C LEU A 197 4.03 8.70 -3.64
N LEU A 198 4.85 7.67 -3.87
CA LEU A 198 5.84 7.14 -2.92
C LEU A 198 7.17 7.92 -2.98
N ASN A 199 7.12 9.21 -2.78
CA ASN A 199 8.22 10.14 -3.00
C ASN A 199 9.18 10.32 -1.81
N CYS A 200 8.84 9.79 -0.64
CA CYS A 200 9.64 9.94 0.57
C CYS A 200 9.83 8.61 1.29
N TYR A 201 10.93 7.94 1.02
CA TYR A 201 11.34 6.70 1.70
C TYR A 201 12.85 6.51 1.59
N ASP A 202 13.40 5.59 2.38
CA ASP A 202 14.79 5.15 2.21
C ASP A 202 14.95 3.69 2.61
N LEU A 203 15.99 3.04 2.03
CA LEU A 203 16.48 1.73 2.45
C LEU A 203 17.85 1.92 3.10
N THR A 204 17.92 1.69 4.39
CA THR A 204 19.14 1.86 5.19
C THR A 204 19.61 0.51 5.70
N VAL A 205 20.88 0.16 5.48
CA VAL A 205 21.52 -1.04 6.06
C VAL A 205 21.42 -0.97 7.58
N PHE A 206 20.99 -2.06 8.21
CA PHE A 206 20.83 -2.12 9.65
C PHE A 206 21.04 -3.56 10.15
N GLY A 207 22.07 -3.77 11.00
CA GLY A 207 22.45 -5.11 11.44
C GLY A 207 22.70 -6.06 10.26
N ASP A 208 22.12 -7.25 10.34
CA ASP A 208 22.20 -8.27 9.28
C ASP A 208 21.19 -8.06 8.14
N GLY A 209 20.34 -7.02 8.23
CA GLY A 209 19.31 -6.71 7.28
C GLY A 209 19.30 -5.23 6.87
N PHE A 210 18.11 -4.70 6.68
CA PHE A 210 17.91 -3.30 6.34
C PHE A 210 16.56 -2.78 6.86
N LEU A 211 16.44 -1.46 6.95
CA LEU A 211 15.21 -0.76 7.29
C LEU A 211 14.60 -0.16 6.04
N LEU A 212 13.31 -0.44 5.80
CA LEU A 212 12.46 0.36 4.93
C LEU A 212 11.93 1.51 5.79
N ARG A 213 12.42 2.72 5.52
CA ARG A 213 12.07 3.94 6.27
C ARG A 213 11.02 4.74 5.54
N PHE A 214 10.14 5.37 6.29
CA PHE A 214 9.05 6.21 5.79
C PHE A 214 8.82 7.40 6.73
N PRO A 215 8.18 8.50 6.25
CA PRO A 215 7.93 9.66 7.08
C PRO A 215 6.90 9.36 8.18
N PRO A 216 6.98 10.06 9.33
CA PRO A 216 5.91 10.06 10.33
C PRO A 216 4.59 10.55 9.73
N THR A 217 3.48 10.20 10.38
CA THR A 217 2.15 10.69 9.98
C THR A 217 2.11 12.22 9.93
N GLY A 218 1.64 12.77 8.81
CA GLY A 218 1.52 14.20 8.59
C GLY A 218 2.84 14.92 8.27
N LYS A 219 3.96 14.20 8.16
CA LYS A 219 5.25 14.75 7.74
C LYS A 219 5.62 14.30 6.32
N SER A 220 6.41 15.11 5.65
CA SER A 220 6.94 14.84 4.29
C SER A 220 8.42 14.48 4.27
N GLU A 221 9.06 14.40 5.44
CA GLU A 221 10.50 14.13 5.59
C GLU A 221 10.75 12.95 6.52
N LEU A 222 11.85 12.23 6.25
CA LEU A 222 12.30 11.14 7.11
C LEU A 222 12.93 11.70 8.39
N GLU A 223 12.58 11.11 9.51
CA GLU A 223 13.30 11.38 10.76
C GLU A 223 14.67 10.67 10.78
N PRO A 224 15.65 11.16 11.54
CA PRO A 224 16.90 10.46 11.76
C PRO A 224 16.69 9.02 12.25
N VAL A 225 17.60 8.12 11.92
CA VAL A 225 17.56 6.74 12.48
C VAL A 225 17.73 6.86 13.99
N PRO A 226 16.86 6.25 14.80
CA PRO A 226 17.03 6.26 16.24
C PRO A 226 18.36 5.64 16.62
N GLU A 227 19.23 6.39 17.26
CA GLU A 227 20.43 5.85 17.90
C GLU A 227 19.99 5.16 19.19
N SER A 228 19.61 3.91 19.13
CA SER A 228 19.29 3.09 20.30
C SER A 228 20.09 1.80 20.26
N PRO A 229 21.34 1.81 20.81
CA PRO A 229 22.14 0.59 20.92
C PRO A 229 21.51 -0.48 21.82
N GLN A 230 20.61 -0.09 22.72
CA GLN A 230 20.06 -0.98 23.75
C GLN A 230 18.92 -1.91 23.30
N LEU A 231 18.29 -1.64 22.15
CA LEU A 231 17.20 -2.48 21.62
C LEU A 231 17.70 -3.65 20.75
N PHE A 232 19.00 -3.75 20.50
CA PHE A 232 19.61 -4.69 19.55
C PHE A 232 20.55 -5.72 20.17
N ASN A 233 20.70 -5.73 21.48
CA ASN A 233 21.48 -6.72 22.23
C ASN A 233 20.57 -7.74 22.94
N ILE A 234 19.61 -8.33 22.17
CA ILE A 234 18.85 -9.48 22.63
C ILE A 234 19.16 -10.67 21.73
#